data_77136f3c45e819e4bd8d6d057051099c
#
_entry.id   77136f3c45e819e4bd8d6d057051099c
#
_cell.length_a   1.000
_cell.length_b   1.000
_cell.length_c   1.000
_cell.angle_alpha   90.00
_cell.angle_beta   90.00
_cell.angle_gamma   90.00
#
_symmetry.space_group_name_H-M   'P 1'
#
loop_
_entity.id
_entity.type
_entity.pdbx_description
1 polymer ?
#
loop_
_entity_poly.entity_id
_entity_poly.type
_entity_poly.pdbx_seq_one_letter_code
_entity_poly.pdbx_strand_id
1 'polypeptide(L)'
;MASLGENLKKIRKAKGLTQKQVAQKSGVKQSVISDLETGTAKSTGSIIELADALGVTAEELRKGVVDDSDFSNVTPVKTNMAPVLSWVQAGVFTNVQAVDMTQVEEWLPLPEDCEDCFYLKVQGLSNYPTFHEGDYILVDPHVHYSDMQSGDLVVVRKHDDATFKKLVIETDNSRYLQALNPDFRPNIIPLDEDCIFVGEVIDSIRYVYRSKRRIKKS
;
A
#
# COMPACT_ATOMS: atom_id res chain seq x y z
N MET A 1 32.39 3.97 21.43
CA MET A 1 30.98 4.37 21.28
C MET A 1 30.90 5.88 21.33
N ALA A 2 30.21 6.51 20.39
CA ALA A 2 30.05 7.96 20.39
C ALA A 2 29.24 8.40 21.63
N SER A 3 29.55 9.57 22.18
CA SER A 3 28.85 10.12 23.34
C SER A 3 27.49 10.70 22.92
N LEU A 4 26.58 10.84 23.90
CA LEU A 4 25.26 11.48 23.63
C LEU A 4 25.41 12.86 22.95
N GLY A 5 26.38 13.65 23.36
CA GLY A 5 26.65 14.97 22.79
C GLY A 5 27.18 14.92 21.37
N GLU A 6 28.02 13.96 21.03
CA GLU A 6 28.48 13.74 19.65
C GLU A 6 27.34 13.34 18.75
N ASN A 7 26.46 12.45 19.23
CA ASN A 7 25.26 12.04 18.50
C ASN A 7 24.30 13.21 18.27
N LEU A 8 24.03 13.99 19.33
CA LEU A 8 23.20 15.20 19.28
C LEU A 8 23.72 16.17 18.21
N LYS A 9 25.04 16.46 18.24
CA LYS A 9 25.70 17.35 17.28
C LYS A 9 25.62 16.82 15.84
N LYS A 10 25.83 15.51 15.65
CA LYS A 10 25.78 14.86 14.34
C LYS A 10 24.35 14.96 13.75
N ILE A 11 23.32 14.56 14.50
CA ILE A 11 21.92 14.59 14.07
C ILE A 11 21.46 16.03 13.81
N ARG A 12 21.77 16.96 14.70
CA ARG A 12 21.42 18.37 14.52
C ARG A 12 22.01 18.93 13.21
N LYS A 13 23.31 18.69 12.96
CA LYS A 13 23.98 19.14 11.72
C LYS A 13 23.38 18.49 10.48
N ALA A 14 23.10 17.19 10.51
CA ALA A 14 22.49 16.47 9.39
C ALA A 14 21.11 17.07 9.03
N LYS A 15 20.38 17.58 10.03
CA LYS A 15 19.08 18.26 9.82
C LYS A 15 19.21 19.78 9.53
N GLY A 16 20.42 20.31 9.36
CA GLY A 16 20.67 21.70 9.07
C GLY A 16 20.26 22.68 10.20
N LEU A 17 20.11 22.19 11.44
CA LEU A 17 19.64 22.97 12.56
C LEU A 17 20.78 23.62 13.34
N THR A 18 20.57 24.84 13.82
CA THR A 18 21.45 25.51 14.79
C THR A 18 21.12 25.08 16.21
N GLN A 19 22.06 25.19 17.15
CA GLN A 19 21.79 24.94 18.59
C GLN A 19 20.63 25.78 19.12
N LYS A 20 20.53 27.05 18.65
CA LYS A 20 19.43 27.96 19.02
C LYS A 20 18.06 27.46 18.53
N GLN A 21 17.99 26.92 17.33
CA GLN A 21 16.75 26.33 16.79
C GLN A 21 16.35 25.05 17.53
N VAL A 22 17.31 24.20 17.88
CA VAL A 22 17.01 23.02 18.71
C VAL A 22 16.55 23.44 20.10
N ALA A 23 17.19 24.44 20.71
CA ALA A 23 16.75 24.96 22.01
C ALA A 23 15.32 25.50 21.95
N GLN A 24 14.96 26.22 20.88
CA GLN A 24 13.63 26.77 20.68
C GLN A 24 12.55 25.66 20.50
N LYS A 25 12.90 24.59 19.77
CA LYS A 25 11.99 23.47 19.52
C LYS A 25 11.81 22.55 20.71
N SER A 26 12.90 22.31 21.45
CA SER A 26 12.89 21.37 22.60
C SER A 26 12.51 22.03 23.92
N GLY A 27 12.51 23.37 24.01
CA GLY A 27 12.38 24.07 25.29
C GLY A 27 13.63 23.98 26.19
N VAL A 28 14.68 23.29 25.76
CA VAL A 28 15.94 23.11 26.51
C VAL A 28 16.83 24.33 26.29
N LYS A 29 17.47 24.85 27.35
CA LYS A 29 18.37 26.00 27.23
C LYS A 29 19.54 25.68 26.27
N GLN A 30 19.89 26.63 25.42
CA GLN A 30 20.99 26.48 24.45
C GLN A 30 22.33 26.13 25.14
N SER A 31 22.59 26.66 26.36
CA SER A 31 23.78 26.33 27.12
C SER A 31 23.88 24.84 27.42
N VAL A 32 22.77 24.18 27.78
CA VAL A 32 22.74 22.74 28.03
C VAL A 32 23.07 21.95 26.76
N ILE A 33 22.53 22.37 25.59
CA ILE A 33 22.85 21.77 24.30
C ILE A 33 24.33 21.94 23.96
N SER A 34 24.88 23.13 24.20
CA SER A 34 26.28 23.41 23.99
C SER A 34 27.19 22.56 24.90
N ASP A 35 26.84 22.45 26.18
CA ASP A 35 27.62 21.66 27.16
C ASP A 35 27.61 20.18 26.84
N LEU A 36 26.48 19.65 26.33
CA LEU A 36 26.40 18.28 25.80
C LEU A 36 27.28 18.09 24.57
N GLU A 37 27.19 18.99 23.57
CA GLU A 37 27.92 18.86 22.32
C GLU A 37 29.43 19.08 22.46
N THR A 38 29.88 19.80 23.49
CA THR A 38 31.30 19.99 23.83
C THR A 38 31.80 18.89 24.77
N GLY A 39 30.93 18.04 25.31
CA GLY A 39 31.30 17.00 26.25
C GLY A 39 31.50 17.47 27.69
N THR A 40 31.19 18.75 27.97
CA THR A 40 31.21 19.32 29.35
C THR A 40 30.14 18.66 30.21
N ALA A 41 28.94 18.36 29.61
CA ALA A 41 27.94 17.53 30.21
C ALA A 41 27.89 16.16 29.52
N LYS A 42 27.80 15.07 30.29
CA LYS A 42 27.75 13.70 29.78
C LYS A 42 26.33 13.14 29.61
N SER A 43 25.36 13.76 30.26
CA SER A 43 23.96 13.34 30.26
C SER A 43 23.02 14.51 30.49
N THR A 44 21.76 14.33 30.17
CA THR A 44 20.68 15.29 30.42
C THR A 44 19.40 14.56 30.78
N GLY A 45 18.60 15.16 31.69
CA GLY A 45 17.23 14.69 31.95
C GLY A 45 16.25 14.98 30.80
N SER A 46 16.63 15.87 29.86
CA SER A 46 15.78 16.34 28.77
C SER A 46 16.07 15.61 27.45
N ILE A 47 16.40 14.33 27.52
CA ILE A 47 16.75 13.52 26.30
C ILE A 47 15.54 13.34 25.42
N ILE A 48 14.33 13.23 25.99
CA ILE A 48 13.10 13.03 25.24
C ILE A 48 12.76 14.29 24.45
N GLU A 49 12.80 15.45 25.08
CA GLU A 49 12.51 16.74 24.46
C GLU A 49 13.52 17.07 23.35
N LEU A 50 14.78 16.70 23.53
CA LEU A 50 15.81 16.86 22.50
C LEU A 50 15.60 15.88 21.33
N ALA A 51 15.21 14.66 21.61
CA ALA A 51 14.90 13.64 20.60
C ALA A 51 13.68 14.07 19.76
N ASP A 52 12.61 14.50 20.40
CA ASP A 52 11.40 15.01 19.75
C ASP A 52 11.70 16.23 18.86
N ALA A 53 12.49 17.19 19.38
CA ALA A 53 12.88 18.37 18.62
C ALA A 53 13.71 18.05 17.37
N LEU A 54 14.42 16.92 17.40
CA LEU A 54 15.21 16.39 16.29
C LEU A 54 14.43 15.37 15.45
N GLY A 55 13.22 14.96 15.84
CA GLY A 55 12.41 13.96 15.14
C GLY A 55 13.10 12.59 15.10
N VAL A 56 13.65 12.17 16.22
CA VAL A 56 14.25 10.85 16.45
C VAL A 56 13.80 10.30 17.79
N THR A 57 13.95 9.01 18.04
CA THR A 57 13.67 8.43 19.36
C THR A 57 14.81 8.73 20.34
N ALA A 58 14.51 8.72 21.64
CA ALA A 58 15.51 8.89 22.69
C ALA A 58 16.61 7.80 22.63
N GLU A 59 16.26 6.62 22.14
CA GLU A 59 17.20 5.50 21.96
C GLU A 59 18.15 5.74 20.79
N GLU A 60 17.63 6.22 19.66
CA GLU A 60 18.45 6.64 18.50
C GLU A 60 19.39 7.77 18.85
N LEU A 61 18.91 8.76 19.60
CA LEU A 61 19.76 9.85 20.07
C LEU A 61 20.87 9.36 21.01
N ARG A 62 20.59 8.37 21.86
CA ARG A 62 21.55 7.80 22.79
C ARG A 62 22.59 6.91 22.14
N LYS A 63 22.16 6.04 21.21
CA LYS A 63 23.03 5.08 20.49
C LYS A 63 23.77 5.71 19.30
N GLY A 64 23.31 6.83 18.82
CA GLY A 64 23.66 7.41 17.53
C GLY A 64 22.81 6.81 16.44
N VAL A 65 22.33 7.64 15.52
CA VAL A 65 21.75 7.17 14.26
C VAL A 65 22.87 6.43 13.56
N VAL A 66 22.71 5.14 13.32
CA VAL A 66 23.59 4.40 12.43
C VAL A 66 23.46 5.08 11.07
N ASP A 67 24.58 5.57 10.57
CA ASP A 67 24.63 6.28 9.30
C ASP A 67 24.41 5.25 8.20
N ASP A 68 23.14 4.98 7.88
CA ASP A 68 22.75 4.33 6.62
C ASP A 68 22.86 5.36 5.48
N SER A 69 23.93 6.16 5.48
CA SER A 69 24.20 7.17 4.45
C SER A 69 24.45 6.57 3.07
N ASP A 70 24.58 5.25 2.94
CA ASP A 70 24.59 4.55 1.65
C ASP A 70 23.17 4.36 1.04
N PHE A 71 22.10 4.65 1.80
CA PHE A 71 20.71 4.54 1.30
C PHE A 71 20.00 5.90 1.15
N SER A 72 20.76 7.00 1.03
CA SER A 72 20.17 8.34 0.86
C SER A 72 19.29 8.51 -0.40
N ASN A 73 19.28 7.52 -1.29
CA ASN A 73 18.41 7.44 -2.45
C ASN A 73 17.17 6.52 -2.23
N VAL A 74 17.01 5.95 -1.03
CA VAL A 74 15.85 5.14 -0.69
C VAL A 74 14.87 6.02 0.08
N THR A 75 13.92 6.60 -0.61
CA THR A 75 12.73 7.15 0.03
C THR A 75 12.01 5.97 0.66
N PRO A 76 11.71 5.98 1.98
CA PRO A 76 10.89 4.93 2.57
C PRO A 76 9.52 4.95 1.87
N VAL A 77 9.30 3.98 1.01
CA VAL A 77 7.99 3.79 0.38
C VAL A 77 7.05 3.36 1.48
N LYS A 78 6.06 4.19 1.79
CA LYS A 78 4.93 3.81 2.61
C LYS A 78 4.14 2.79 1.80
N THR A 79 4.41 1.52 1.97
CA THR A 79 3.66 0.46 1.31
C THR A 79 2.30 0.38 1.99
N ASN A 80 1.30 1.00 1.37
CA ASN A 80 -0.08 0.69 1.66
C ASN A 80 -0.35 -0.73 1.20
N MET A 81 -1.22 -1.46 1.91
CA MET A 81 -1.55 -2.84 1.60
C MET A 81 -3.05 -2.93 1.36
N ALA A 82 -3.43 -3.66 0.33
CA ALA A 82 -4.82 -3.98 0.03
C ALA A 82 -5.11 -5.47 0.31
N PRO A 83 -6.31 -5.81 0.84
CA PRO A 83 -6.70 -7.17 1.12
C PRO A 83 -6.93 -7.96 -0.18
N VAL A 84 -6.62 -9.25 -0.15
CA VAL A 84 -7.07 -10.18 -1.18
C VAL A 84 -8.40 -10.77 -0.73
N LEU A 85 -9.46 -10.45 -1.45
CA LEU A 85 -10.80 -10.94 -1.18
C LEU A 85 -11.12 -12.19 -2.00
N SER A 86 -12.03 -13.01 -1.49
CA SER A 86 -12.66 -14.06 -2.29
C SER A 86 -13.67 -13.46 -3.27
N TRP A 87 -13.99 -14.17 -4.35
CA TRP A 87 -15.02 -13.74 -5.32
C TRP A 87 -16.40 -13.58 -4.67
N VAL A 88 -16.72 -14.39 -3.67
CA VAL A 88 -17.98 -14.27 -2.90
C VAL A 88 -17.98 -12.98 -2.07
N GLN A 89 -16.87 -12.66 -1.39
CA GLN A 89 -16.76 -11.41 -0.63
C GLN A 89 -16.86 -10.18 -1.55
N ALA A 90 -16.20 -10.20 -2.71
CA ALA A 90 -16.32 -9.15 -3.72
C ALA A 90 -17.76 -9.01 -4.23
N GLY A 91 -18.49 -10.10 -4.36
CA GLY A 91 -19.87 -10.08 -4.79
C GLY A 91 -20.82 -9.37 -3.83
N VAL A 92 -20.54 -9.35 -2.54
CA VAL A 92 -21.33 -8.64 -1.51
C VAL A 92 -20.68 -7.34 -1.03
N PHE A 93 -19.61 -6.95 -1.70
CA PHE A 93 -18.84 -5.77 -1.34
C PHE A 93 -19.64 -4.49 -1.53
N THR A 94 -19.87 -3.76 -0.46
CA THR A 94 -20.46 -2.41 -0.49
C THR A 94 -19.45 -1.35 -0.05
N ASN A 95 -18.52 -1.73 0.80
CA ASN A 95 -17.32 -0.97 1.20
C ASN A 95 -16.38 -1.90 1.99
N VAL A 96 -15.09 -1.55 2.13
CA VAL A 96 -14.09 -2.36 2.87
C VAL A 96 -14.50 -2.57 4.34
N GLN A 97 -15.24 -1.64 4.93
CA GLN A 97 -15.72 -1.76 6.33
C GLN A 97 -16.76 -2.86 6.51
N ALA A 98 -17.43 -3.30 5.44
CA ALA A 98 -18.39 -4.40 5.48
C ALA A 98 -17.73 -5.78 5.34
N VAL A 99 -16.44 -5.84 5.00
CA VAL A 99 -15.70 -7.09 4.88
C VAL A 99 -15.19 -7.51 6.26
N ASP A 100 -15.42 -8.77 6.62
CA ASP A 100 -14.81 -9.37 7.80
C ASP A 100 -13.31 -9.55 7.59
N MET A 101 -12.53 -8.56 8.03
CA MET A 101 -11.08 -8.53 7.89
C MET A 101 -10.38 -9.70 8.59
N THR A 102 -11.05 -10.41 9.49
CA THR A 102 -10.49 -11.61 10.14
C THR A 102 -10.39 -12.80 9.18
N GLN A 103 -11.13 -12.76 8.06
CA GLN A 103 -11.13 -13.79 7.03
C GLN A 103 -10.18 -13.46 5.87
N VAL A 104 -9.49 -12.33 5.91
CA VAL A 104 -8.50 -11.95 4.91
C VAL A 104 -7.18 -12.68 5.19
N GLU A 105 -6.84 -13.64 4.35
CA GLU A 105 -5.63 -14.46 4.51
C GLU A 105 -4.38 -13.84 3.89
N GLU A 106 -4.54 -12.98 2.90
CA GLU A 106 -3.42 -12.41 2.13
C GLU A 106 -3.60 -10.90 1.92
N TRP A 107 -2.49 -10.17 2.04
CA TRP A 107 -2.41 -8.74 1.77
C TRP A 107 -1.31 -8.49 0.76
N LEU A 108 -1.58 -7.65 -0.24
CA LEU A 108 -0.64 -7.32 -1.29
C LEU A 108 -0.34 -5.82 -1.30
N PRO A 109 0.87 -5.42 -1.74
CA PRO A 109 1.23 -4.01 -1.84
C PRO A 109 0.28 -3.26 -2.76
N LEU A 110 -0.15 -2.07 -2.33
CA LEU A 110 -0.93 -1.15 -3.14
C LEU A 110 0.04 -0.22 -3.89
N PRO A 111 0.08 -0.23 -5.24
CA PRO A 111 1.03 0.56 -6.02
C PRO A 111 0.75 2.06 -5.98
N GLU A 112 -0.49 2.45 -5.75
CA GLU A 112 -0.95 3.84 -5.67
C GLU A 112 -1.84 4.02 -4.44
N ASP A 113 -2.07 5.28 -4.05
CA ASP A 113 -3.04 5.60 -3.01
C ASP A 113 -4.46 5.40 -3.58
N CYS A 114 -5.04 4.26 -3.26
CA CYS A 114 -6.39 3.89 -3.63
C CYS A 114 -7.18 3.60 -2.35
N GLU A 115 -8.22 4.35 -2.12
CA GLU A 115 -9.07 4.16 -0.96
C GLU A 115 -10.00 2.97 -1.21
N ASP A 116 -10.04 2.03 -0.26
CA ASP A 116 -10.88 0.83 -0.32
C ASP A 116 -10.61 -0.15 -1.47
N CYS A 117 -9.51 -0.03 -2.19
CA CYS A 117 -9.12 -0.99 -3.21
C CYS A 117 -8.83 -2.37 -2.61
N PHE A 118 -9.12 -3.40 -3.38
CA PHE A 118 -8.88 -4.79 -2.99
C PHE A 118 -8.40 -5.63 -4.17
N TYR A 119 -7.74 -6.72 -3.85
CA TYR A 119 -7.30 -7.70 -4.83
C TYR A 119 -8.28 -8.86 -4.95
N LEU A 120 -8.41 -9.37 -6.16
CA LEU A 120 -9.05 -10.66 -6.45
C LEU A 120 -8.03 -11.57 -7.12
N LYS A 121 -8.06 -12.84 -6.74
CA LYS A 121 -7.22 -13.85 -7.40
C LYS A 121 -7.93 -14.39 -8.62
N VAL A 122 -7.28 -14.30 -9.79
CA VAL A 122 -7.83 -14.78 -11.06
C VAL A 122 -8.08 -16.27 -11.01
N GLN A 123 -9.26 -16.68 -11.45
CA GLN A 123 -9.69 -18.07 -11.56
C GLN A 123 -10.16 -18.37 -12.98
N GLY A 124 -9.83 -19.54 -13.46
CA GLY A 124 -10.24 -20.03 -14.77
C GLY A 124 -9.54 -19.36 -15.95
N LEU A 125 -10.03 -19.64 -17.15
CA LEU A 125 -9.36 -19.35 -18.42
C LEU A 125 -10.05 -18.27 -19.27
N SER A 126 -11.11 -17.64 -18.76
CA SER A 126 -11.91 -16.69 -19.54
C SER A 126 -11.14 -15.46 -20.02
N ASN A 127 -10.04 -15.10 -19.34
CA ASN A 127 -9.22 -13.95 -19.68
C ASN A 127 -7.78 -14.31 -20.06
N TYR A 128 -7.51 -15.62 -20.29
CA TYR A 128 -6.25 -16.11 -20.83
C TYR A 128 -6.08 -15.69 -22.31
N PRO A 129 -4.89 -15.38 -22.83
CA PRO A 129 -3.58 -15.39 -22.14
C PRO A 129 -3.23 -14.10 -21.42
N THR A 130 -4.07 -13.08 -21.47
CA THR A 130 -3.77 -11.78 -20.83
C THR A 130 -3.61 -11.94 -19.32
N PHE A 131 -4.56 -12.61 -18.69
CA PHE A 131 -4.51 -12.98 -17.28
C PHE A 131 -4.46 -14.48 -17.11
N HIS A 132 -3.53 -14.96 -16.30
CA HIS A 132 -3.39 -16.37 -15.98
C HIS A 132 -4.10 -16.70 -14.68
N GLU A 133 -4.53 -17.94 -14.53
CA GLU A 133 -5.02 -18.43 -13.26
C GLU A 133 -3.96 -18.27 -12.16
N GLY A 134 -4.33 -17.66 -11.05
CA GLY A 134 -3.45 -17.33 -9.94
C GLY A 134 -2.81 -15.95 -9.99
N ASP A 135 -2.99 -15.17 -11.06
CA ASP A 135 -2.69 -13.73 -11.06
C ASP A 135 -3.62 -13.01 -10.07
N TYR A 136 -3.24 -11.81 -9.66
CA TYR A 136 -4.06 -10.95 -8.84
C TYR A 136 -4.44 -9.71 -9.64
N ILE A 137 -5.68 -9.30 -9.58
CA ILE A 137 -6.19 -8.06 -10.16
C ILE A 137 -6.56 -7.10 -9.04
N LEU A 138 -6.15 -5.84 -9.15
CA LEU A 138 -6.50 -4.76 -8.22
C LEU A 138 -7.78 -4.10 -8.72
N VAL A 139 -8.76 -3.99 -7.84
CA VAL A 139 -10.09 -3.47 -8.14
C VAL A 139 -10.31 -2.17 -7.36
N ASP A 140 -10.68 -1.12 -8.07
CA ASP A 140 -11.15 0.14 -7.51
C ASP A 140 -12.69 0.16 -7.49
N PRO A 141 -13.32 0.13 -6.30
CA PRO A 141 -14.77 0.13 -6.17
C PRO A 141 -15.38 1.54 -6.30
N HIS A 142 -14.59 2.60 -6.28
CA HIS A 142 -15.09 3.99 -6.31
C HIS A 142 -15.30 4.55 -7.71
N VAL A 143 -14.83 3.84 -8.73
CA VAL A 143 -15.09 4.24 -10.12
C VAL A 143 -16.56 4.03 -10.46
N HIS A 144 -17.22 5.07 -10.96
CA HIS A 144 -18.61 4.97 -11.34
C HIS A 144 -18.77 4.28 -12.70
N TYR A 145 -19.76 3.39 -12.81
CA TYR A 145 -20.06 2.68 -14.05
C TYR A 145 -20.33 3.64 -15.23
N SER A 146 -20.87 4.84 -14.97
CA SER A 146 -21.11 5.87 -15.99
C SER A 146 -19.82 6.39 -16.66
N ASP A 147 -18.70 6.30 -15.96
CA ASP A 147 -17.41 6.85 -16.40
C ASP A 147 -16.60 5.82 -17.18
N MET A 148 -17.05 4.56 -17.19
CA MET A 148 -16.42 3.45 -17.89
C MET A 148 -16.48 3.60 -19.40
N GLN A 149 -15.40 3.21 -20.06
CA GLN A 149 -15.24 3.25 -21.50
C GLN A 149 -15.19 1.83 -22.09
N SER A 150 -15.43 1.77 -23.40
CA SER A 150 -15.27 0.50 -24.14
C SER A 150 -13.81 0.07 -24.12
N GLY A 151 -13.56 -1.12 -23.61
CA GLY A 151 -12.21 -1.68 -23.42
C GLY A 151 -11.80 -1.83 -21.97
N ASP A 152 -12.43 -1.13 -21.03
CA ASP A 152 -12.13 -1.21 -19.62
C ASP A 152 -12.43 -2.62 -19.08
N LEU A 153 -11.64 -3.02 -18.08
CA LEU A 153 -11.85 -4.29 -17.40
C LEU A 153 -12.66 -4.03 -16.14
N VAL A 154 -13.81 -4.67 -16.05
CA VAL A 154 -14.76 -4.45 -14.98
C VAL A 154 -15.05 -5.72 -14.21
N VAL A 155 -15.21 -5.59 -12.90
CA VAL A 155 -15.76 -6.64 -12.05
C VAL A 155 -17.25 -6.42 -11.91
N VAL A 156 -18.02 -7.44 -12.27
CA VAL A 156 -19.47 -7.44 -12.21
C VAL A 156 -19.94 -8.65 -11.43
N ARG A 157 -20.92 -8.46 -10.59
CA ARG A 157 -21.66 -9.52 -9.93
C ARG A 157 -23.00 -9.75 -10.64
N LYS A 158 -23.32 -11.01 -10.89
CA LYS A 158 -24.65 -11.43 -11.31
C LYS A 158 -25.12 -12.54 -10.37
N HIS A 159 -26.20 -12.30 -9.65
CA HIS A 159 -26.66 -13.17 -8.55
C HIS A 159 -25.55 -13.35 -7.49
N ASP A 160 -25.13 -14.59 -7.24
CA ASP A 160 -24.10 -14.91 -6.25
C ASP A 160 -22.69 -15.04 -6.87
N ASP A 161 -22.56 -14.91 -8.20
CA ASP A 161 -21.30 -15.06 -8.91
C ASP A 161 -20.73 -13.70 -9.33
N ALA A 162 -19.46 -13.47 -8.99
CA ALA A 162 -18.72 -12.33 -9.49
C ALA A 162 -17.73 -12.78 -10.59
N THR A 163 -17.57 -11.95 -11.61
CA THR A 163 -16.63 -12.20 -12.70
C THR A 163 -16.01 -10.90 -13.16
N PHE A 164 -14.82 -10.96 -13.77
CA PHE A 164 -14.27 -9.80 -14.46
C PHE A 164 -14.14 -10.06 -15.97
N LYS A 165 -14.46 -9.06 -16.76
CA LYS A 165 -14.49 -9.11 -18.20
C LYS A 165 -14.18 -7.73 -18.78
N LYS A 166 -13.91 -7.70 -20.07
CA LYS A 166 -13.83 -6.46 -20.82
C LYS A 166 -15.23 -5.91 -21.06
N LEU A 167 -15.44 -4.64 -20.70
CA LEU A 167 -16.65 -3.92 -21.09
C LEU A 167 -16.57 -3.55 -22.56
N VAL A 168 -17.61 -3.79 -23.31
CA VAL A 168 -17.78 -3.34 -24.68
C VAL A 168 -18.99 -2.45 -24.75
N ILE A 169 -18.81 -1.26 -25.32
CA ILE A 169 -19.87 -0.28 -25.57
C ILE A 169 -19.93 -0.07 -27.08
N GLU A 170 -21.02 -0.46 -27.70
CA GLU A 170 -21.24 -0.32 -29.13
C GLU A 170 -21.69 1.10 -29.49
N THR A 171 -21.70 1.41 -30.78
CA THR A 171 -22.10 2.73 -31.29
C THR A 171 -23.57 3.08 -31.05
N ASP A 172 -24.43 2.08 -30.84
CA ASP A 172 -25.84 2.22 -30.44
C ASP A 172 -26.06 2.30 -28.93
N ASN A 173 -24.94 2.44 -28.15
CA ASN A 173 -24.92 2.40 -26.68
C ASN A 173 -25.31 1.06 -26.05
N SER A 174 -25.47 0.00 -26.82
CA SER A 174 -25.59 -1.34 -26.23
C SER A 174 -24.29 -1.72 -25.51
N ARG A 175 -24.43 -2.37 -24.36
CA ARG A 175 -23.30 -2.72 -23.50
C ARG A 175 -23.33 -4.21 -23.16
N TYR A 176 -22.17 -4.82 -23.22
CA TYR A 176 -22.00 -6.22 -22.84
C TYR A 176 -20.60 -6.47 -22.31
N LEU A 177 -20.44 -7.59 -21.63
CA LEU A 177 -19.14 -8.07 -21.16
C LEU A 177 -18.58 -9.09 -22.15
N GLN A 178 -17.29 -8.96 -22.44
CA GLN A 178 -16.57 -9.87 -23.31
C GLN A 178 -15.40 -10.51 -22.61
N ALA A 179 -15.27 -11.85 -22.72
CA ALA A 179 -14.09 -12.55 -22.30
C ALA A 179 -12.89 -12.13 -23.16
N LEU A 180 -11.71 -11.97 -22.55
CA LEU A 180 -10.48 -11.68 -23.28
C LEU A 180 -9.98 -12.89 -24.08
N ASN A 181 -10.33 -14.10 -23.63
CA ASN A 181 -10.03 -15.33 -24.33
C ASN A 181 -11.05 -15.56 -25.46
N PRO A 182 -10.66 -15.50 -26.73
CA PRO A 182 -11.58 -15.66 -27.85
C PRO A 182 -12.17 -17.06 -27.96
N ASP A 183 -11.49 -18.06 -27.39
CA ASP A 183 -11.92 -19.47 -27.41
C ASP A 183 -12.86 -19.82 -26.24
N PHE A 184 -12.99 -18.92 -25.26
CA PHE A 184 -13.87 -19.16 -24.11
C PHE A 184 -15.35 -19.04 -24.50
N ARG A 185 -16.17 -19.92 -23.95
CA ARG A 185 -17.63 -19.91 -24.17
C ARG A 185 -18.39 -19.93 -22.85
N PRO A 186 -19.41 -19.10 -22.64
CA PRO A 186 -19.82 -18.02 -23.54
C PRO A 186 -18.81 -16.88 -23.56
N ASN A 187 -18.51 -16.35 -24.76
CA ASN A 187 -17.57 -15.24 -24.93
C ASN A 187 -18.21 -13.88 -24.54
N ILE A 188 -19.51 -13.76 -24.79
CA ILE A 188 -20.28 -12.52 -24.53
C ILE A 188 -21.29 -12.82 -23.42
N ILE A 189 -21.36 -11.91 -22.45
CA ILE A 189 -22.34 -11.92 -21.38
C ILE A 189 -23.11 -10.59 -21.47
N PRO A 190 -24.42 -10.61 -21.76
CA PRO A 190 -25.22 -9.39 -21.80
C PRO A 190 -25.27 -8.76 -20.39
N LEU A 191 -25.19 -7.44 -20.34
CA LEU A 191 -25.47 -6.68 -19.13
C LEU A 191 -26.98 -6.45 -19.03
N ASP A 192 -27.60 -7.00 -18.01
CA ASP A 192 -28.99 -6.83 -17.67
C ASP A 192 -29.15 -6.20 -16.28
N GLU A 193 -30.39 -6.00 -15.86
CA GLU A 193 -30.72 -5.34 -14.59
C GLU A 193 -30.25 -6.11 -13.35
N ASP A 194 -29.96 -7.42 -13.49
CA ASP A 194 -29.43 -8.26 -12.43
C ASP A 194 -27.91 -8.12 -12.24
N CYS A 195 -27.25 -7.43 -13.16
CA CYS A 195 -25.82 -7.19 -13.10
C CYS A 195 -25.50 -6.00 -12.21
N ILE A 196 -24.68 -6.22 -11.18
CA ILE A 196 -24.21 -5.17 -10.28
C ILE A 196 -22.72 -4.92 -10.56
N PHE A 197 -22.40 -3.67 -10.87
CA PHE A 197 -21.00 -3.22 -11.01
C PHE A 197 -20.33 -3.17 -9.64
N VAL A 198 -19.17 -3.80 -9.52
CA VAL A 198 -18.38 -3.90 -8.29
C VAL A 198 -17.19 -2.94 -8.31
N GLY A 199 -16.56 -2.76 -9.47
CA GLY A 199 -15.43 -1.86 -9.63
C GLY A 199 -14.67 -2.08 -10.93
N GLU A 200 -13.70 -1.23 -11.17
CA GLU A 200 -12.76 -1.30 -12.29
C GLU A 200 -11.49 -2.06 -11.91
N VAL A 201 -10.95 -2.84 -12.81
CA VAL A 201 -9.62 -3.44 -12.66
C VAL A 201 -8.57 -2.44 -13.12
N ILE A 202 -7.83 -1.87 -12.17
CA ILE A 202 -6.87 -0.79 -12.42
C ILE A 202 -5.42 -1.27 -12.51
N ASP A 203 -5.09 -2.44 -11.96
CA ASP A 203 -3.73 -3.00 -11.99
C ASP A 203 -3.76 -4.52 -11.84
N SER A 204 -2.62 -5.18 -12.05
CA SER A 204 -2.48 -6.63 -11.84
C SER A 204 -1.08 -7.03 -11.39
N ILE A 205 -1.00 -8.07 -10.57
CA ILE A 205 0.26 -8.67 -10.12
C ILE A 205 0.34 -10.12 -10.60
N ARG A 206 1.43 -10.48 -11.26
CA ARG A 206 1.77 -11.85 -11.61
C ARG A 206 3.04 -12.28 -10.92
N TYR A 207 2.96 -13.31 -10.10
CA TYR A 207 4.14 -13.95 -9.52
C TYR A 207 4.60 -15.11 -10.43
N VAL A 208 5.57 -14.84 -11.30
CA VAL A 208 6.12 -15.88 -12.23
C VAL A 208 6.79 -17.02 -11.45
N TYR A 209 7.37 -16.71 -10.29
CA TYR A 209 7.97 -17.67 -9.40
C TYR A 209 7.81 -17.27 -7.94
N ARG A 210 7.19 -18.12 -7.13
CA ARG A 210 7.07 -17.94 -5.68
C ARG A 210 7.57 -19.19 -4.97
N SER A 211 8.75 -19.12 -4.39
CA SER A 211 9.30 -20.24 -3.62
C SER A 211 8.46 -20.49 -2.35
N LYS A 212 8.04 -21.71 -2.14
CA LYS A 212 7.44 -22.11 -0.85
C LYS A 212 8.52 -22.07 0.23
N ARG A 213 8.49 -21.08 1.12
CA ARG A 213 9.37 -21.09 2.30
C ARG A 213 9.05 -22.33 3.14
N ARG A 214 10.05 -23.18 3.35
CA ARG A 214 9.93 -24.26 4.33
C ARG A 214 9.98 -23.61 5.72
N ILE A 215 8.83 -23.51 6.39
CA ILE A 215 8.79 -23.13 7.79
C ILE A 215 9.46 -24.26 8.56
N LYS A 216 10.64 -24.03 9.12
CA LYS A 216 11.21 -24.94 10.11
C LYS A 216 10.26 -24.93 11.29
N LYS A 217 9.57 -26.05 11.53
CA LYS A 217 8.88 -26.28 12.80
C LYS A 217 9.96 -26.33 13.88
N SER A 218 9.94 -25.34 14.78
CA SER A 218 10.72 -25.34 16.04
C SER A 218 10.10 -26.33 16.99
#